data_a7c33401ff6ba3a90907304198b0214f
#
_entry.id   a7c33401ff6ba3a90907304198b0214f
#
_cell.length_a   1.000
_cell.length_b   1.000
_cell.length_c   1.000
_cell.angle_alpha   90.00
_cell.angle_beta   90.00
_cell.angle_gamma   90.00
#
_symmetry.space_group_name_H-M   'P 1'
#
loop_
_entity.id
_entity.type
_entity.pdbx_description
1 polymer ?
#
loop_
_entity_poly.entity_id
_entity_poly.type
_entity_poly.pdbx_seq_one_letter_code
_entity_poly.pdbx_strand_id
1 'polypeptide(L)'
;MLDMAGIVANEVTEETVGFQIAPRLNALGRLDDPNPAIDLLTGFDDEEAHEIALMIHQKNEERKEIVQSIYEEAKTMVDPEKKVQVLAKEGWNPGVLGIVAGRLLEELGRTVIVLNIEDGRAKGSARSVEAVDIFEALDPHRDLFIAFGGHAGAAGMTLEVEKLSDLSQVLEDYVREKGADASGKNKLNLDEELDLETLSLETVKSFERLAPFGMDNQKPVFYIKDFHVESARTMGVGLSLIHI
;
A
#
# COMPACT_ATOMS: atom_id res chain seq x y z
N MET A 1 -4.07 -22.28 -6.19
CA MET A 1 -4.01 -20.81 -5.91
C MET A 1 -5.35 -20.12 -6.10
N LEU A 2 -5.97 -20.19 -7.29
CA LEU A 2 -7.26 -19.52 -7.55
C LEU A 2 -8.36 -20.02 -6.60
N ASP A 3 -8.52 -21.33 -6.46
CA ASP A 3 -9.51 -21.94 -5.57
C ASP A 3 -9.33 -21.49 -4.11
N MET A 4 -8.07 -21.42 -3.62
CA MET A 4 -7.75 -20.92 -2.27
C MET A 4 -8.02 -19.43 -2.10
N ALA A 5 -8.06 -18.68 -3.18
CA ALA A 5 -8.44 -17.27 -3.18
C ALA A 5 -9.94 -17.06 -3.37
N GLY A 6 -10.70 -18.14 -3.63
CA GLY A 6 -12.13 -18.07 -3.93
C GLY A 6 -12.43 -17.51 -5.32
N ILE A 7 -11.49 -17.67 -6.26
CA ILE A 7 -11.56 -17.08 -7.60
C ILE A 7 -11.91 -18.16 -8.61
N VAL A 8 -12.90 -17.90 -9.45
CA VAL A 8 -13.25 -18.74 -10.57
C VAL A 8 -12.29 -18.46 -11.75
N ALA A 9 -11.68 -19.50 -12.31
CA ALA A 9 -10.58 -19.37 -13.27
C ALA A 9 -10.89 -18.52 -14.52
N ASN A 10 -12.15 -18.50 -14.98
CA ASN A 10 -12.60 -17.69 -16.12
C ASN A 10 -12.99 -16.24 -15.75
N GLU A 11 -12.86 -15.86 -14.47
CA GLU A 11 -13.16 -14.52 -13.94
C GLU A 11 -11.90 -13.79 -13.47
N VAL A 12 -10.72 -14.30 -13.84
CA VAL A 12 -9.43 -13.67 -13.48
C VAL A 12 -9.25 -12.38 -14.26
N THR A 13 -9.03 -11.30 -13.52
CA THR A 13 -8.74 -9.97 -14.05
C THR A 13 -7.35 -9.51 -13.58
N GLU A 14 -6.88 -8.38 -14.10
CA GLU A 14 -5.69 -7.71 -13.61
C GLU A 14 -5.78 -7.37 -12.09
N GLU A 15 -6.97 -6.98 -11.61
CA GLU A 15 -7.20 -6.73 -10.18
C GLU A 15 -7.06 -8.03 -9.36
N THR A 16 -7.57 -9.14 -9.88
CA THR A 16 -7.39 -10.47 -9.28
C THR A 16 -5.91 -10.81 -9.14
N VAL A 17 -5.14 -10.62 -10.20
CA VAL A 17 -3.70 -10.88 -10.19
C VAL A 17 -3.00 -9.93 -9.22
N GLY A 18 -3.23 -8.63 -9.32
CA GLY A 18 -2.54 -7.60 -8.53
C GLY A 18 -2.85 -7.63 -7.04
N PHE A 19 -4.10 -7.91 -6.66
CA PHE A 19 -4.55 -7.79 -5.27
C PHE A 19 -4.85 -9.12 -4.57
N GLN A 20 -4.98 -10.21 -5.30
CA GLN A 20 -5.28 -11.50 -4.69
C GLN A 20 -4.17 -12.54 -4.89
N ILE A 21 -3.58 -12.64 -6.08
CA ILE A 21 -2.53 -13.64 -6.37
C ILE A 21 -1.14 -13.12 -5.99
N ALA A 22 -0.73 -11.98 -6.51
CA ALA A 22 0.59 -11.41 -6.26
C ALA A 22 0.91 -11.19 -4.77
N PRO A 23 -0.03 -10.69 -3.91
CA PRO A 23 0.24 -10.56 -2.48
C PRO A 23 0.49 -11.90 -1.77
N ARG A 24 -0.13 -13.00 -2.26
CA ARG A 24 0.13 -14.35 -1.73
C ARG A 24 1.54 -14.81 -2.07
N LEU A 25 1.94 -14.74 -3.33
CA LEU A 25 3.30 -15.08 -3.77
C LEU A 25 4.37 -14.23 -3.03
N ASN A 26 4.11 -12.93 -2.91
CA ASN A 26 5.02 -11.99 -2.24
C ASN A 26 5.12 -12.21 -0.72
N ALA A 27 4.16 -12.92 -0.10
CA ALA A 27 4.18 -13.18 1.33
C ALA A 27 5.40 -14.02 1.75
N LEU A 28 5.82 -14.97 0.92
CA LEU A 28 7.03 -15.76 1.15
C LEU A 28 8.27 -14.85 1.25
N GLY A 29 8.55 -14.05 0.23
CA GLY A 29 9.74 -13.18 0.23
C GLY A 29 9.76 -12.10 1.32
N ARG A 30 8.64 -11.93 2.03
CA ARG A 30 8.55 -11.00 3.18
C ARG A 30 8.78 -11.70 4.53
N LEU A 31 8.36 -12.94 4.66
CA LEU A 31 8.37 -13.68 5.93
C LEU A 31 9.32 -14.87 5.93
N ASP A 32 9.68 -15.38 4.74
CA ASP A 32 10.41 -16.63 4.57
C ASP A 32 11.18 -16.66 3.25
N ASP A 33 11.59 -17.87 2.79
CA ASP A 33 12.22 -18.11 1.51
C ASP A 33 11.24 -17.92 0.34
N PRO A 34 11.54 -17.11 -0.68
CA PRO A 34 10.70 -16.93 -1.86
C PRO A 34 10.76 -18.10 -2.86
N ASN A 35 11.72 -19.02 -2.79
CA ASN A 35 11.92 -20.06 -3.79
C ASN A 35 10.68 -20.93 -4.05
N PRO A 36 9.89 -21.36 -3.06
CA PRO A 36 8.68 -22.13 -3.33
C PRO A 36 7.66 -21.44 -4.23
N ALA A 37 7.65 -20.09 -4.26
CA ALA A 37 6.80 -19.37 -5.21
C ALA A 37 7.27 -19.57 -6.67
N ILE A 38 8.57 -19.71 -6.90
CA ILE A 38 9.14 -20.02 -8.21
C ILE A 38 8.79 -21.45 -8.59
N ASP A 39 8.95 -22.40 -7.67
CA ASP A 39 8.65 -23.82 -7.89
C ASP A 39 7.16 -24.00 -8.26
N LEU A 40 6.26 -23.30 -7.56
CA LEU A 40 4.83 -23.30 -7.91
C LEU A 40 4.56 -22.82 -9.33
N LEU A 41 5.29 -21.82 -9.82
CA LEU A 41 5.05 -21.21 -11.14
C LEU A 41 5.74 -21.97 -12.29
N THR A 42 6.73 -22.80 -11.99
CA THR A 42 7.56 -23.49 -12.99
C THR A 42 7.45 -25.02 -12.91
N GLY A 43 6.88 -25.57 -11.84
CA GLY A 43 6.67 -26.99 -11.65
C GLY A 43 5.57 -27.56 -12.55
N PHE A 44 5.61 -28.88 -12.71
CA PHE A 44 4.64 -29.64 -13.55
C PHE A 44 3.93 -30.74 -12.74
N ASP A 45 4.19 -30.83 -11.43
CA ASP A 45 3.54 -31.79 -10.54
C ASP A 45 2.35 -31.14 -9.84
N ASP A 46 1.16 -31.66 -10.07
CA ASP A 46 -0.08 -31.09 -9.52
C ASP A 46 -0.20 -31.25 -7.99
N GLU A 47 0.34 -32.37 -7.43
CA GLU A 47 0.31 -32.59 -5.98
C GLU A 47 1.26 -31.62 -5.27
N GLU A 48 2.49 -31.50 -5.75
CA GLU A 48 3.48 -30.57 -5.24
C GLU A 48 2.98 -29.13 -5.36
N ALA A 49 2.43 -28.74 -6.52
CA ALA A 49 1.86 -27.43 -6.75
C ALA A 49 0.70 -27.13 -5.77
N HIS A 50 -0.11 -28.12 -5.41
CA HIS A 50 -1.18 -27.95 -4.45
C HIS A 50 -0.64 -27.70 -3.03
N GLU A 51 0.36 -28.48 -2.61
CA GLU A 51 1.01 -28.33 -1.28
C GLU A 51 1.67 -26.96 -1.13
N ILE A 52 2.43 -26.53 -2.16
CA ILE A 52 3.07 -25.22 -2.18
C ILE A 52 2.03 -24.10 -2.15
N ALA A 53 0.96 -24.21 -2.91
CA ALA A 53 -0.11 -23.21 -2.94
C ALA A 53 -0.81 -23.08 -1.58
N LEU A 54 -0.99 -24.19 -0.85
CA LEU A 54 -1.56 -24.19 0.51
C LEU A 54 -0.61 -23.49 1.49
N MET A 55 0.68 -23.81 1.45
CA MET A 55 1.71 -23.16 2.27
C MET A 55 1.75 -21.64 2.01
N ILE A 56 1.74 -21.22 0.74
CA ILE A 56 1.70 -19.80 0.36
C ILE A 56 0.45 -19.11 0.91
N HIS A 57 -0.69 -19.77 0.84
CA HIS A 57 -1.93 -19.22 1.39
C HIS A 57 -1.82 -19.01 2.90
N GLN A 58 -1.31 -19.98 3.65
CA GLN A 58 -1.09 -19.87 5.08
C GLN A 58 -0.12 -18.74 5.43
N LYS A 59 1.00 -18.63 4.70
CA LYS A 59 1.97 -17.53 4.88
C LYS A 59 1.37 -16.15 4.58
N ASN A 60 0.46 -16.06 3.63
CA ASN A 60 -0.24 -14.82 3.36
C ASN A 60 -1.20 -14.42 4.49
N GLU A 61 -1.90 -15.38 5.12
CA GLU A 61 -2.74 -15.08 6.28
C GLU A 61 -1.88 -14.66 7.49
N GLU A 62 -0.78 -15.37 7.78
CA GLU A 62 0.21 -14.96 8.78
C GLU A 62 0.72 -13.53 8.54
N ARG A 63 1.08 -13.19 7.29
CA ARG A 63 1.49 -11.83 6.92
C ARG A 63 0.40 -10.80 7.22
N LYS A 64 -0.87 -11.11 6.92
CA LYS A 64 -1.99 -10.19 7.19
C LYS A 64 -2.14 -9.92 8.69
N GLU A 65 -2.04 -10.97 9.51
CA GLU A 65 -2.12 -10.86 10.97
C GLU A 65 -0.96 -10.00 11.53
N ILE A 66 0.27 -10.25 11.08
CA ILE A 66 1.44 -9.45 11.48
C ILE A 66 1.28 -7.98 11.07
N VAL A 67 0.86 -7.73 9.82
CA VAL A 67 0.60 -6.37 9.33
C VAL A 67 -0.46 -5.67 10.17
N GLN A 68 -1.57 -6.35 10.47
CA GLN A 68 -2.65 -5.78 11.26
C GLN A 68 -2.18 -5.45 12.68
N SER A 69 -1.46 -6.36 13.33
CA SER A 69 -0.93 -6.14 14.68
C SER A 69 -0.01 -4.93 14.75
N ILE A 70 0.97 -4.83 13.81
CA ILE A 70 1.91 -3.71 13.78
C ILE A 70 1.18 -2.41 13.43
N TYR A 71 0.23 -2.44 12.52
CA TYR A 71 -0.56 -1.26 12.13
C TYR A 71 -1.34 -0.68 13.30
N GLU A 72 -2.09 -1.51 14.05
CA GLU A 72 -2.85 -1.05 15.21
C GLU A 72 -1.94 -0.45 16.29
N GLU A 73 -0.79 -1.08 16.52
CA GLU A 73 0.18 -0.59 17.47
C GLU A 73 0.82 0.74 17.01
N ALA A 74 1.29 0.81 15.77
CA ALA A 74 1.88 2.01 15.19
C ALA A 74 0.89 3.19 15.18
N LYS A 75 -0.39 2.91 14.94
CA LYS A 75 -1.46 3.91 14.98
C LYS A 75 -1.58 4.59 16.34
N THR A 76 -1.33 3.88 17.44
CA THR A 76 -1.34 4.49 18.80
C THR A 76 -0.16 5.43 19.04
N MET A 77 0.89 5.35 18.23
CA MET A 77 2.10 6.16 18.34
C MET A 77 2.07 7.42 17.48
N VAL A 78 1.04 7.58 16.64
CA VAL A 78 0.90 8.73 15.74
C VAL A 78 0.74 10.01 16.53
N ASP A 79 1.60 11.00 16.22
CA ASP A 79 1.51 12.36 16.75
C ASP A 79 0.74 13.25 15.76
N PRO A 80 -0.47 13.74 16.14
CA PRO A 80 -1.29 14.55 15.24
C PRO A 80 -0.65 15.91 14.88
N GLU A 81 0.27 16.41 15.70
CA GLU A 81 0.93 17.69 15.47
C GLU A 81 2.07 17.60 14.45
N LYS A 82 2.63 16.40 14.23
CA LYS A 82 3.72 16.20 13.29
C LYS A 82 3.22 16.06 11.86
N LYS A 83 3.94 16.70 10.95
CA LYS A 83 3.67 16.61 9.50
C LYS A 83 4.19 15.32 8.89
N VAL A 84 5.28 14.78 9.45
CA VAL A 84 5.86 13.49 9.06
C VAL A 84 5.87 12.56 10.27
N GLN A 85 5.40 11.35 10.11
CA GLN A 85 5.38 10.36 11.17
C GLN A 85 6.64 9.48 11.10
N VAL A 86 7.44 9.46 12.16
CA VAL A 86 8.57 8.54 12.33
C VAL A 86 8.24 7.63 13.51
N LEU A 87 7.87 6.39 13.20
CA LEU A 87 7.38 5.41 14.17
C LEU A 87 8.40 4.27 14.26
N ALA A 88 8.94 4.03 15.44
CA ALA A 88 9.98 3.03 15.66
C ALA A 88 9.71 2.23 16.93
N LYS A 89 9.82 0.90 16.85
CA LYS A 89 9.65 -0.01 17.97
C LYS A 89 10.42 -1.32 17.77
N GLU A 90 10.81 -1.95 18.86
CA GLU A 90 11.40 -3.28 18.87
C GLU A 90 10.36 -4.37 18.55
N GLY A 91 10.81 -5.42 17.87
CA GLY A 91 10.03 -6.63 17.60
C GLY A 91 9.08 -6.54 16.40
N TRP A 92 9.08 -5.46 15.66
CA TRP A 92 8.32 -5.37 14.40
C TRP A 92 9.05 -6.12 13.28
N ASN A 93 8.32 -6.94 12.52
CA ASN A 93 8.90 -7.69 11.41
C ASN A 93 9.30 -6.75 10.25
N PRO A 94 10.60 -6.65 9.90
CA PRO A 94 11.07 -5.71 8.87
C PRO A 94 10.47 -5.96 7.47
N GLY A 95 10.11 -7.21 7.15
CA GLY A 95 9.57 -7.58 5.83
C GLY A 95 8.20 -6.99 5.51
N VAL A 96 7.47 -6.52 6.52
CA VAL A 96 6.12 -5.97 6.33
C VAL A 96 6.00 -4.47 6.62
N LEU A 97 7.05 -3.81 7.13
CA LEU A 97 6.97 -2.38 7.53
C LEU A 97 6.59 -1.46 6.39
N GLY A 98 7.03 -1.76 5.16
CA GLY A 98 6.63 -0.99 3.99
C GLY A 98 5.12 -1.08 3.66
N ILE A 99 4.46 -2.19 4.04
CA ILE A 99 3.01 -2.33 3.91
C ILE A 99 2.32 -1.49 4.99
N VAL A 100 2.80 -1.56 6.22
CA VAL A 100 2.26 -0.76 7.34
C VAL A 100 2.41 0.74 7.07
N ALA A 101 3.59 1.18 6.59
CA ALA A 101 3.84 2.58 6.23
C ALA A 101 2.88 3.07 5.13
N GLY A 102 2.63 2.24 4.09
CA GLY A 102 1.67 2.56 3.04
C GLY A 102 0.24 2.71 3.57
N ARG A 103 -0.20 1.78 4.41
CA ARG A 103 -1.54 1.83 4.99
C ARG A 103 -1.75 3.03 5.92
N LEU A 104 -0.75 3.37 6.72
CA LEU A 104 -0.78 4.57 7.56
C LEU A 104 -0.77 5.85 6.72
N LEU A 105 0.01 5.90 5.64
CA LEU A 105 0.00 7.03 4.70
C LEU A 105 -1.39 7.24 4.09
N GLU A 106 -2.05 6.18 3.64
CA GLU A 106 -3.41 6.25 3.06
C GLU A 106 -4.43 6.80 4.07
N GLU A 107 -4.35 6.36 5.34
CA GLU A 107 -5.26 6.82 6.39
C GLU A 107 -4.96 8.25 6.85
N LEU A 108 -3.67 8.57 7.05
CA LEU A 108 -3.27 9.86 7.63
C LEU A 108 -3.13 10.97 6.59
N GLY A 109 -2.96 10.62 5.30
CA GLY A 109 -2.60 11.57 4.25
C GLY A 109 -1.27 12.26 4.47
N ARG A 110 -0.32 11.62 5.18
CA ARG A 110 0.98 12.17 5.57
C ARG A 110 2.10 11.18 5.27
N THR A 111 3.30 11.70 5.06
CA THR A 111 4.50 10.87 4.94
C THR A 111 4.75 10.09 6.24
N VAL A 112 5.00 8.79 6.12
CA VAL A 112 5.18 7.86 7.25
C VAL A 112 6.44 7.04 7.06
N ILE A 113 7.22 6.94 8.12
CA ILE A 113 8.37 6.05 8.27
C ILE A 113 8.08 5.07 9.39
N VAL A 114 8.23 3.78 9.12
CA VAL A 114 8.03 2.71 10.11
C VAL A 114 9.31 1.89 10.20
N LEU A 115 9.86 1.76 11.41
CA LEU A 115 11.16 1.19 11.67
C LEU A 115 11.09 0.11 12.77
N ASN A 116 11.77 -1.02 12.58
CA ASN A 116 12.07 -1.97 13.64
C ASN A 116 13.39 -1.58 14.32
N ILE A 117 13.40 -1.63 15.63
CA ILE A 117 14.61 -1.44 16.45
C ILE A 117 15.17 -2.81 16.82
N GLU A 118 16.44 -3.03 16.52
CA GLU A 118 17.18 -4.25 16.87
C GLU A 118 18.66 -3.92 17.02
N ASP A 119 19.29 -4.38 18.09
CA ASP A 119 20.72 -4.19 18.37
C ASP A 119 21.21 -2.74 18.24
N GLY A 120 20.42 -1.76 18.75
CA GLY A 120 20.74 -0.34 18.69
C GLY A 120 20.54 0.30 17.30
N ARG A 121 20.01 -0.42 16.34
CA ARG A 121 19.73 0.06 14.99
C ARG A 121 18.24 0.07 14.70
N ALA A 122 17.83 1.07 13.95
CA ALA A 122 16.48 1.20 13.41
C ALA A 122 16.51 0.92 11.90
N LYS A 123 15.74 -0.09 11.46
CA LYS A 123 15.65 -0.51 10.05
C LYS A 123 14.20 -0.56 9.60
N GLY A 124 13.89 0.00 8.44
CA GLY A 124 12.53 -0.08 7.89
C GLY A 124 12.32 0.68 6.61
N SER A 125 11.10 1.18 6.45
CA SER A 125 10.64 1.76 5.20
C SER A 125 9.87 3.05 5.42
N ALA A 126 10.04 3.98 4.47
CA ALA A 126 9.24 5.18 4.32
C ALA A 126 8.23 5.04 3.18
N ARG A 127 7.11 5.72 3.33
CA ARG A 127 6.15 6.00 2.25
C ARG A 127 5.80 7.47 2.29
N SER A 128 5.79 8.12 1.14
CA SER A 128 5.63 9.56 1.04
C SER A 128 4.44 9.95 0.19
N VAL A 129 3.76 11.02 0.60
CA VAL A 129 2.77 11.71 -0.24
C VAL A 129 3.45 12.37 -1.43
N GLU A 130 2.72 12.59 -2.52
CA GLU A 130 3.25 13.20 -3.75
C GLU A 130 3.95 14.54 -3.53
N ALA A 131 3.45 15.33 -2.56
CA ALA A 131 4.00 16.65 -2.23
C ALA A 131 5.37 16.61 -1.52
N VAL A 132 5.84 15.43 -1.08
CA VAL A 132 7.08 15.26 -0.31
C VAL A 132 7.97 14.23 -1.00
N ASP A 133 9.00 14.67 -1.70
CA ASP A 133 10.03 13.79 -2.23
C ASP A 133 10.95 13.32 -1.10
N ILE A 134 10.72 12.08 -0.63
CA ILE A 134 11.46 11.51 0.51
C ILE A 134 12.94 11.28 0.18
N PHE A 135 13.26 11.03 -1.09
CA PHE A 135 14.63 10.84 -1.52
C PHE A 135 15.37 12.18 -1.56
N GLU A 136 14.78 13.21 -2.17
CA GLU A 136 15.36 14.58 -2.19
C GLU A 136 15.55 15.11 -0.76
N ALA A 137 14.59 14.85 0.14
CA ALA A 137 14.66 15.29 1.54
C ALA A 137 15.83 14.67 2.31
N LEU A 138 16.16 13.41 2.05
CA LEU A 138 17.12 12.64 2.86
C LEU A 138 18.50 12.45 2.17
N ASP A 139 18.60 12.58 0.86
CA ASP A 139 19.86 12.40 0.13
C ASP A 139 21.00 13.34 0.59
N PRO A 140 20.76 14.63 0.94
CA PRO A 140 21.77 15.50 1.53
C PRO A 140 22.26 15.07 2.92
N HIS A 141 21.54 14.20 3.60
CA HIS A 141 21.79 13.79 4.99
C HIS A 141 22.20 12.31 5.09
N ARG A 142 22.96 11.81 4.09
CA ARG A 142 23.41 10.41 4.04
C ARG A 142 24.23 9.95 5.25
N ASP A 143 24.87 10.89 5.94
CA ASP A 143 25.61 10.65 7.18
C ASP A 143 24.73 10.21 8.37
N LEU A 144 23.41 10.39 8.29
CA LEU A 144 22.47 9.85 9.25
C LEU A 144 22.32 8.34 9.15
N PHE A 145 22.62 7.76 7.98
CA PHE A 145 22.24 6.40 7.65
C PHE A 145 23.44 5.44 7.54
N ILE A 146 23.26 4.23 8.03
CA ILE A 146 24.11 3.09 7.72
C ILE A 146 23.82 2.60 6.29
N ALA A 147 22.53 2.58 5.92
CA ALA A 147 22.06 2.26 4.57
C ALA A 147 20.83 3.10 4.24
N PHE A 148 20.78 3.64 3.03
CA PHE A 148 19.66 4.43 2.53
C PHE A 148 19.54 4.27 1.01
N GLY A 149 18.29 4.12 0.53
CA GLY A 149 17.99 4.06 -0.90
C GLY A 149 16.49 4.07 -1.16
N GLY A 150 16.12 4.54 -2.35
CA GLY A 150 14.71 4.64 -2.73
C GLY A 150 14.46 5.59 -3.89
N HIS A 151 13.28 6.15 -3.91
CA HIS A 151 12.81 7.14 -4.88
C HIS A 151 11.83 8.12 -4.19
N ALA A 152 11.29 9.10 -4.91
CA ALA A 152 10.43 10.16 -4.35
C ALA A 152 9.31 9.64 -3.42
N GLY A 153 8.61 8.57 -3.81
CA GLY A 153 7.45 8.05 -3.05
C GLY A 153 7.78 7.02 -1.98
N ALA A 154 8.99 6.43 -1.97
CA ALA A 154 9.34 5.37 -1.02
C ALA A 154 10.85 5.25 -0.83
N ALA A 155 11.26 4.95 0.41
CA ALA A 155 12.65 4.68 0.72
C ALA A 155 12.79 3.55 1.75
N GLY A 156 13.92 2.82 1.66
CA GLY A 156 14.38 1.91 2.68
C GLY A 156 15.58 2.52 3.42
N MET A 157 15.67 2.29 4.72
CA MET A 157 16.74 2.87 5.53
C MET A 157 17.14 2.00 6.71
N THR A 158 18.40 2.20 7.13
CA THR A 158 18.95 1.69 8.38
C THR A 158 19.79 2.79 9.00
N LEU A 159 19.59 3.10 10.29
CA LEU A 159 20.32 4.12 11.03
C LEU A 159 20.48 3.69 12.50
N GLU A 160 21.38 4.33 13.24
CA GLU A 160 21.49 4.15 14.68
C GLU A 160 20.27 4.77 15.37
N VAL A 161 19.79 4.17 16.47
CA VAL A 161 18.58 4.61 17.19
C VAL A 161 18.72 6.05 17.68
N GLU A 162 19.92 6.47 18.08
CA GLU A 162 20.22 7.84 18.52
C GLU A 162 19.96 8.89 17.44
N LYS A 163 19.94 8.49 16.16
CA LYS A 163 19.68 9.37 15.00
C LYS A 163 18.20 9.53 14.63
N LEU A 164 17.30 8.84 15.32
CA LEU A 164 15.85 8.93 15.03
C LEU A 164 15.30 10.35 15.22
N SER A 165 15.80 11.07 16.22
CA SER A 165 15.43 12.47 16.46
C SER A 165 15.87 13.38 15.33
N ASP A 166 17.12 13.20 14.85
CA ASP A 166 17.69 13.98 13.75
C ASP A 166 16.92 13.72 12.45
N LEU A 167 16.59 12.45 12.17
CA LEU A 167 15.76 12.06 11.03
C LEU A 167 14.39 12.76 11.05
N SER A 168 13.72 12.74 12.20
CA SER A 168 12.42 13.40 12.35
C SER A 168 12.54 14.91 12.11
N GLN A 169 13.58 15.56 12.65
CA GLN A 169 13.80 16.99 12.50
C GLN A 169 14.08 17.39 11.05
N VAL A 170 14.96 16.67 10.36
CA VAL A 170 15.29 16.91 8.94
C VAL A 170 14.03 16.90 8.08
N LEU A 171 13.15 15.94 8.30
CA LEU A 171 11.92 15.81 7.52
C LEU A 171 10.89 16.91 7.83
N GLU A 172 10.74 17.28 9.10
CA GLU A 172 9.87 18.40 9.49
C GLU A 172 10.38 19.74 8.92
N ASP A 173 11.69 19.95 8.90
CA ASP A 173 12.32 21.15 8.32
C ASP A 173 12.13 21.19 6.81
N TYR A 174 12.34 20.05 6.11
CA TYR A 174 12.10 19.96 4.67
C TYR A 174 10.65 20.29 4.31
N VAL A 175 9.68 19.72 5.01
CA VAL A 175 8.25 19.99 4.75
C VAL A 175 7.92 21.46 5.04
N ARG A 176 8.50 22.05 6.07
CA ARG A 176 8.29 23.46 6.40
C ARG A 176 8.88 24.39 5.33
N GLU A 177 10.10 24.13 4.85
CA GLU A 177 10.78 24.94 3.84
C GLU A 177 10.10 24.87 2.47
N LYS A 178 9.66 23.71 2.05
CA LYS A 178 8.94 23.54 0.78
C LYS A 178 7.54 24.16 0.82
N GLY A 179 7.03 24.56 2.01
CA GLY A 179 5.65 25.02 2.17
C GLY A 179 4.66 23.93 1.75
N ALA A 180 5.13 22.69 1.69
CA ALA A 180 4.33 21.56 1.24
C ALA A 180 3.14 21.39 2.18
N ASP A 181 1.94 21.41 1.62
CA ASP A 181 0.78 20.88 2.30
C ASP A 181 1.01 19.37 2.41
N ALA A 182 1.64 18.96 3.53
CA ALA A 182 1.94 17.57 3.82
C ALA A 182 0.66 16.73 4.04
N SER A 183 -0.49 17.38 4.09
CA SER A 183 -1.77 16.74 3.93
C SER A 183 -1.97 16.46 2.44
N GLY A 184 -1.63 15.27 2.00
CA GLY A 184 -1.96 14.80 0.65
C GLY A 184 -3.48 14.84 0.50
N LYS A 185 -4.02 15.95 0.01
CA LYS A 185 -5.36 15.93 -0.54
C LYS A 185 -5.29 15.01 -1.74
N ASN A 186 -5.86 13.81 -1.59
CA ASN A 186 -6.00 12.90 -2.70
C ASN A 186 -6.72 13.62 -3.82
N LYS A 187 -5.97 14.01 -4.86
CA LYS A 187 -6.56 14.51 -6.09
C LYS A 187 -7.19 13.32 -6.79
N LEU A 188 -8.49 13.34 -6.93
CA LEU A 188 -9.20 12.41 -7.79
C LEU A 188 -9.14 12.94 -9.22
N ASN A 189 -8.42 12.26 -10.09
CA ASN A 189 -8.45 12.55 -11.51
C ASN A 189 -9.74 11.99 -12.08
N LEU A 190 -10.50 12.86 -12.75
CA LEU A 190 -11.77 12.52 -13.39
C LEU A 190 -11.55 12.61 -14.90
N ASP A 191 -11.99 11.60 -15.63
CA ASP A 191 -11.78 11.54 -17.07
C ASP A 191 -12.87 12.30 -17.83
N GLU A 192 -14.16 12.09 -17.48
CA GLU A 192 -15.26 12.69 -18.23
C GLU A 192 -16.50 12.81 -17.35
N GLU A 193 -17.39 13.73 -17.71
CA GLU A 193 -18.75 13.83 -17.17
C GLU A 193 -19.68 12.84 -17.86
N LEU A 194 -20.41 12.05 -17.07
CA LEU A 194 -21.45 11.17 -17.59
C LEU A 194 -22.83 11.73 -17.31
N ASP A 195 -23.67 11.71 -18.34
CA ASP A 195 -25.09 11.96 -18.21
C ASP A 195 -25.81 10.64 -17.84
N LEU A 196 -26.59 10.67 -16.76
CA LEU A 196 -27.38 9.52 -16.30
C LEU A 196 -28.37 9.00 -17.37
N GLU A 197 -28.91 9.88 -18.24
CA GLU A 197 -29.82 9.48 -19.30
C GLU A 197 -29.13 8.63 -20.38
N THR A 198 -27.84 8.83 -20.59
CA THR A 198 -27.02 8.10 -21.57
C THR A 198 -26.31 6.87 -20.98
N LEU A 199 -26.31 6.74 -19.65
CA LEU A 199 -25.65 5.63 -18.96
C LEU A 199 -26.47 4.35 -19.06
N SER A 200 -25.93 3.38 -19.80
CA SER A 200 -26.52 2.06 -19.99
C SER A 200 -25.55 0.95 -19.62
N LEU A 201 -26.05 -0.27 -19.38
CA LEU A 201 -25.20 -1.44 -19.19
C LEU A 201 -24.28 -1.70 -20.40
N GLU A 202 -24.71 -1.37 -21.59
CA GLU A 202 -23.91 -1.49 -22.81
C GLU A 202 -22.75 -0.48 -22.79
N THR A 203 -23.01 0.75 -22.39
CA THR A 203 -21.99 1.80 -22.18
C THR A 203 -20.95 1.34 -21.18
N VAL A 204 -21.37 0.84 -20.01
CA VAL A 204 -20.44 0.34 -18.97
C VAL A 204 -19.60 -0.82 -19.50
N LYS A 205 -20.21 -1.81 -20.15
CA LYS A 205 -19.49 -2.95 -20.78
C LYS A 205 -18.52 -2.53 -21.87
N SER A 206 -18.79 -1.42 -22.57
CA SER A 206 -17.87 -0.92 -23.59
C SER A 206 -16.51 -0.50 -22.99
N PHE A 207 -16.49 -0.01 -21.74
CA PHE A 207 -15.24 0.35 -21.04
C PHE A 207 -14.39 -0.87 -20.69
N GLU A 208 -14.98 -2.04 -20.51
CA GLU A 208 -14.23 -3.30 -20.29
C GLU A 208 -13.32 -3.64 -21.46
N ARG A 209 -13.60 -3.11 -22.66
CA ARG A 209 -12.73 -3.29 -23.84
C ARG A 209 -11.40 -2.54 -23.74
N LEU A 210 -11.27 -1.63 -22.79
CA LEU A 210 -10.03 -0.93 -22.48
C LEU A 210 -9.10 -1.74 -21.57
N ALA A 211 -9.60 -2.81 -20.96
CA ALA A 211 -8.79 -3.70 -20.12
C ALA A 211 -7.69 -4.43 -20.95
N PRO A 212 -6.59 -4.87 -20.32
CA PRO A 212 -6.34 -4.83 -18.86
C PRO A 212 -5.93 -3.44 -18.36
N PHE A 213 -6.40 -3.09 -17.17
CA PHE A 213 -6.07 -1.83 -16.51
C PHE A 213 -4.79 -1.94 -15.66
N GLY A 214 -4.08 -0.83 -15.48
CA GLY A 214 -2.83 -0.77 -14.72
C GLY A 214 -2.26 0.64 -14.63
N MET A 215 -0.98 0.78 -14.30
CA MET A 215 -0.35 2.09 -14.05
C MET A 215 -0.45 3.07 -15.23
N ASP A 216 -0.20 2.60 -16.45
CA ASP A 216 -0.22 3.45 -17.66
C ASP A 216 -1.53 3.35 -18.44
N ASN A 217 -2.48 2.57 -17.95
CA ASN A 217 -3.84 2.43 -18.48
C ASN A 217 -4.82 2.34 -17.31
N GLN A 218 -5.05 3.47 -16.65
CA GLN A 218 -5.93 3.53 -15.48
C GLN A 218 -7.39 3.29 -15.87
N LYS A 219 -8.13 2.66 -14.97
CA LYS A 219 -9.56 2.49 -15.15
C LYS A 219 -10.22 3.86 -15.17
N PRO A 220 -11.03 4.18 -16.20
CA PRO A 220 -11.68 5.49 -16.29
C PRO A 220 -12.55 5.81 -15.08
N VAL A 221 -12.43 7.03 -14.56
CA VAL A 221 -13.20 7.55 -13.44
C VAL A 221 -14.11 8.65 -13.96
N PHE A 222 -15.40 8.44 -13.87
CA PHE A 222 -16.40 9.36 -14.34
C PHE A 222 -17.08 10.09 -13.18
N TYR A 223 -17.68 11.23 -13.46
CA TYR A 223 -18.48 11.96 -12.48
C TYR A 223 -19.84 12.36 -13.08
N ILE A 224 -20.81 12.52 -12.21
CA ILE A 224 -22.18 12.89 -12.53
C ILE A 224 -22.50 14.16 -11.77
N LYS A 225 -23.12 15.13 -12.42
CA LYS A 225 -23.61 16.38 -11.83
C LYS A 225 -25.14 16.37 -11.70
N ASP A 226 -25.63 17.31 -10.92
CA ASP A 226 -27.06 17.66 -10.84
C ASP A 226 -27.97 16.46 -10.53
N PHE A 227 -27.53 15.55 -9.64
CA PHE A 227 -28.33 14.44 -9.18
C PHE A 227 -28.84 14.65 -7.75
N HIS A 228 -30.01 14.06 -7.43
CA HIS A 228 -30.55 14.05 -6.10
C HIS A 228 -30.40 12.66 -5.46
N VAL A 229 -29.79 12.60 -4.27
CA VAL A 229 -29.67 11.35 -3.54
C VAL A 229 -30.96 11.07 -2.79
N GLU A 230 -31.73 10.08 -3.21
CA GLU A 230 -32.97 9.67 -2.54
C GLU A 230 -32.68 8.93 -1.24
N SER A 231 -31.72 8.04 -1.24
CA SER A 231 -31.33 7.29 -0.03
C SER A 231 -29.87 6.83 -0.08
N ALA A 232 -29.26 6.73 1.08
CA ALA A 232 -27.93 6.13 1.25
C ALA A 232 -27.93 5.18 2.44
N ARG A 233 -27.34 3.98 2.27
CA ARG A 233 -27.21 3.02 3.37
C ARG A 233 -25.84 2.34 3.31
N THR A 234 -25.29 2.05 4.47
CA THR A 234 -24.06 1.27 4.59
C THR A 234 -24.38 -0.22 4.50
N MET A 235 -23.65 -0.94 3.67
CA MET A 235 -23.76 -2.38 3.53
C MET A 235 -22.39 -3.02 3.80
N GLY A 236 -22.35 -4.02 4.66
CA GLY A 236 -21.10 -4.67 5.05
C GLY A 236 -20.16 -3.74 5.82
N VAL A 237 -18.88 -4.09 5.87
CA VAL A 237 -17.84 -3.27 6.51
C VAL A 237 -17.26 -2.30 5.48
N GLY A 238 -17.63 -1.02 5.58
CA GLY A 238 -17.06 0.04 4.74
C GLY A 238 -17.67 0.19 3.33
N LEU A 239 -18.72 -0.55 2.99
CA LEU A 239 -19.42 -0.41 1.71
C LEU A 239 -20.66 0.49 1.85
N SER A 240 -20.83 1.42 0.92
CA SER A 240 -21.99 2.28 0.83
C SER A 240 -22.77 1.98 -0.45
N LEU A 241 -24.11 1.89 -0.34
CA LEU A 241 -25.02 1.89 -1.47
C LEU A 241 -25.77 3.21 -1.49
N ILE A 242 -25.74 3.89 -2.63
CA ILE A 242 -26.44 5.16 -2.85
C ILE A 242 -27.52 4.92 -3.90
N HIS A 243 -28.72 5.34 -3.62
CA HIS A 243 -29.83 5.43 -4.59
C HIS A 243 -29.97 6.87 -5.08
N ILE A 244 -29.95 7.01 -6.38
CA ILE A 244 -30.07 8.29 -7.09
C ILE A 244 -31.42 8.33 -7.79
#